data_ad7d2291876edcfcafa59260e3409245
#
_entry.id   ad7d2291876edcfcafa59260e3409245
#
_cell.length_a   1.000
_cell.length_b   1.000
_cell.length_c   1.000
_cell.angle_alpha   90.00
_cell.angle_beta   90.00
_cell.angle_gamma   90.00
#
_symmetry.space_group_name_H-M   'P 1'
#
loop_
_entity.id
_entity.type
_entity.pdbx_description
1 polymer ?
#
loop_
_entity_poly.entity_id
_entity_poly.type
_entity_poly.pdbx_seq_one_letter_code
_entity_poly.pdbx_strand_id
1 'polypeptide(L)'
;MVWIHGGAFLTGSNDPFMYGPEYFYSKDVKMEEVILVTVNYRLGVLGFLSLEDEIAPGNLGLRDQNLALQWIQKYVSRFGGDPDRVTLFGLSAGAQSTNFHVMSPLSKNLFSKVNYFIQ
;
A
#
# COMPACT_ATOMS: atom_id res chain seq x y z
N MET A 1 -7.31 -0.08 -7.11
CA MET A 1 -5.97 -0.67 -6.90
C MET A 1 -5.23 0.15 -5.85
N VAL A 2 -4.40 -0.49 -5.02
CA VAL A 2 -3.65 0.19 -3.94
C VAL A 2 -2.17 -0.04 -4.17
N TRP A 3 -1.43 1.05 -4.39
CA TRP A 3 0.01 1.03 -4.63
C TRP A 3 0.81 1.29 -3.36
N ILE A 4 1.79 0.43 -3.10
CA ILE A 4 2.79 0.61 -2.04
C ILE A 4 4.16 0.78 -2.70
N HIS A 5 4.80 1.93 -2.48
CA HIS A 5 6.11 2.24 -3.05
C HIS A 5 7.24 1.40 -2.43
N GLY A 6 8.33 1.23 -3.16
CA GLY A 6 9.57 0.63 -2.69
C GLY A 6 10.48 1.60 -1.96
N GLY A 7 11.77 1.26 -1.88
CA GLY A 7 12.81 2.07 -1.25
C GLY A 7 13.40 1.45 0.01
N ALA A 8 13.46 0.11 0.07
CA ALA A 8 14.08 -0.67 1.16
C ALA A 8 13.57 -0.33 2.56
N PHE A 9 12.34 0.18 2.69
CA PHE A 9 11.76 0.72 3.92
C PHE A 9 12.48 1.93 4.52
N LEU A 10 13.45 2.49 3.83
CA LEU A 10 14.28 3.62 4.26
C LEU A 10 13.94 4.92 3.56
N THR A 11 13.56 4.82 2.28
CA THR A 11 13.29 5.97 1.40
C THR A 11 12.04 5.73 0.57
N GLY A 12 11.66 6.72 -0.24
CA GLY A 12 10.52 6.63 -1.12
C GLY A 12 9.31 7.42 -0.65
N SER A 13 8.37 7.56 -1.54
CA SER A 13 7.09 8.24 -1.29
C SER A 13 6.08 7.87 -2.38
N ASN A 14 4.83 8.29 -2.22
CA ASN A 14 3.82 8.24 -3.28
C ASN A 14 3.91 9.45 -4.23
N ASP A 15 5.09 9.97 -4.50
CA ASP A 15 5.32 11.16 -5.32
C ASP A 15 4.59 11.03 -6.68
N PRO A 16 3.71 11.98 -7.01
CA PRO A 16 2.98 11.98 -8.29
C PRO A 16 3.90 12.01 -9.51
N PHE A 17 5.08 12.58 -9.39
CA PHE A 17 6.05 12.60 -10.48
C PHE A 17 6.57 11.20 -10.85
N MET A 18 6.62 10.29 -9.88
CA MET A 18 7.06 8.90 -10.10
C MET A 18 5.89 7.92 -10.27
N TYR A 19 4.80 8.18 -9.57
CA TYR A 19 3.66 7.25 -9.48
C TYR A 19 2.33 7.98 -9.76
N GLY A 20 2.39 9.06 -10.55
CA GLY A 20 1.23 9.84 -10.92
C GLY A 20 0.28 9.13 -11.88
N PRO A 21 -0.93 9.65 -12.03
CA PRO A 21 -1.97 9.06 -12.87
C PRO A 21 -1.55 8.94 -14.33
N GLU A 22 -0.63 9.77 -14.82
CA GLU A 22 -0.16 9.74 -16.21
C GLU A 22 0.42 8.38 -16.61
N TYR A 23 1.07 7.69 -15.67
CA TYR A 23 1.66 6.37 -15.92
C TYR A 23 0.64 5.25 -15.92
N PHE A 24 -0.42 5.38 -15.12
CA PHE A 24 -1.44 4.35 -14.95
C PHE A 24 -2.64 4.53 -15.90
N TYR A 25 -2.93 5.76 -16.31
CA TYR A 25 -4.04 6.10 -17.19
C TYR A 25 -3.59 6.52 -18.59
N SER A 26 -2.39 6.07 -19.02
CA SER A 26 -1.95 6.29 -20.39
C SER A 26 -2.87 5.58 -21.37
N LYS A 27 -2.94 6.08 -22.62
CA LYS A 27 -3.82 5.49 -23.68
C LYS A 27 -3.51 4.01 -23.98
N ASP A 28 -2.31 3.56 -23.63
CA ASP A 28 -1.86 2.19 -23.83
C ASP A 28 -2.28 1.25 -22.69
N VAL A 29 -2.66 1.80 -21.55
CA VAL A 29 -3.11 1.06 -20.36
C VAL A 29 -4.58 1.38 -20.12
N LYS A 30 -5.47 0.47 -20.50
CA LYS A 30 -6.92 0.63 -20.31
C LYS A 30 -7.30 0.49 -18.83
N MET A 31 -7.00 1.49 -18.02
CA MET A 31 -7.35 1.54 -16.59
C MET A 31 -8.41 2.61 -16.28
N GLU A 32 -9.21 3.00 -17.29
CA GLU A 32 -10.21 4.07 -17.17
C GLU A 32 -11.27 3.83 -16.08
N GLU A 33 -11.48 2.57 -15.70
CA GLU A 33 -12.47 2.17 -14.68
C GLU A 33 -11.81 1.79 -13.34
N VAL A 34 -10.57 2.21 -13.09
CA VAL A 34 -9.82 1.80 -11.90
C VAL A 34 -9.48 3.02 -11.06
N ILE A 35 -9.84 2.99 -9.79
CA ILE A 35 -9.33 3.97 -8.81
C ILE A 35 -7.95 3.51 -8.35
N LEU A 36 -6.96 4.37 -8.52
CA LEU A 36 -5.62 4.17 -7.98
C LEU A 36 -5.48 4.94 -6.66
N VAL A 37 -5.10 4.23 -5.61
CA VAL A 37 -4.74 4.80 -4.31
C VAL A 37 -3.27 4.54 -4.08
N THR A 38 -2.49 5.59 -3.87
CA THR A 38 -1.06 5.51 -3.53
C THR A 38 -0.86 5.85 -2.06
N VAL A 39 -0.11 5.01 -1.35
CA VAL A 39 0.01 5.10 0.11
C VAL A 39 1.41 5.57 0.51
N ASN A 40 1.48 6.58 1.39
CA ASN A 40 2.68 6.85 2.17
C ASN A 40 2.63 6.09 3.50
N TYR A 41 3.79 5.70 3.98
CA TYR A 41 3.96 5.04 5.27
C TYR A 41 5.27 5.48 5.93
N ARG A 42 5.37 5.41 7.23
CA ARG A 42 6.61 5.77 7.96
C ARG A 42 7.76 4.86 7.57
N LEU A 43 8.93 5.46 7.37
CA LEU A 43 10.14 4.84 6.87
C LEU A 43 11.25 4.89 7.92
N GLY A 44 12.31 4.10 7.69
CA GLY A 44 13.50 4.09 8.50
C GLY A 44 13.22 3.86 9.99
N VAL A 45 13.95 4.57 10.83
CA VAL A 45 13.80 4.47 12.29
C VAL A 45 12.39 4.81 12.77
N LEU A 46 11.74 5.81 12.17
CA LEU A 46 10.40 6.24 12.58
C LEU A 46 9.32 5.19 12.25
N GLY A 47 9.55 4.37 11.25
CA GLY A 47 8.61 3.32 10.84
C GLY A 47 8.92 1.94 11.41
N PHE A 48 10.18 1.66 11.76
CA PHE A 48 10.62 0.28 11.97
C PHE A 48 11.51 0.07 13.21
N LEU A 49 11.79 1.12 14.01
CA LEU A 49 12.47 0.94 15.29
C LEU A 49 11.62 0.02 16.19
N SER A 50 12.27 -1.00 16.73
CA SER A 50 11.68 -1.89 17.73
C SER A 50 12.60 -2.00 18.94
N LEU A 51 12.05 -1.78 20.10
CA LEU A 51 12.67 -2.07 21.40
C LEU A 51 11.97 -3.24 22.09
N GLU A 52 11.04 -3.89 21.36
CA GLU A 52 10.21 -4.99 21.86
C GLU A 52 9.37 -4.61 23.10
N ASP A 53 9.02 -3.33 23.21
CA ASP A 53 8.19 -2.78 24.27
C ASP A 53 7.00 -1.97 23.72
N GLU A 54 6.16 -1.42 24.62
CA GLU A 54 4.98 -0.65 24.25
C GLU A 54 5.31 0.72 23.65
N ILE A 55 6.50 1.26 23.91
CA ILE A 55 6.94 2.58 23.43
C ILE A 55 7.40 2.49 21.98
N ALA A 56 8.14 1.43 21.64
CA ALA A 56 8.63 1.18 20.29
C ALA A 56 8.34 -0.28 19.88
N PRO A 57 7.09 -0.61 19.57
CA PRO A 57 6.66 -1.99 19.30
C PRO A 57 7.10 -2.51 17.91
N GLY A 58 7.73 -1.68 17.10
CA GLY A 58 8.14 -1.99 15.74
C GLY A 58 6.98 -2.01 14.73
N ASN A 59 7.34 -2.18 13.45
CA ASN A 59 6.42 -2.34 12.32
C ASN A 59 5.38 -1.20 12.16
N LEU A 60 5.68 0.02 12.64
CA LEU A 60 4.76 1.15 12.56
C LEU A 60 4.47 1.54 11.12
N GLY A 61 5.46 1.40 10.20
CA GLY A 61 5.24 1.61 8.77
C GLY A 61 4.25 0.61 8.16
N LEU A 62 4.29 -0.66 8.57
CA LEU A 62 3.30 -1.67 8.14
C LEU A 62 1.91 -1.41 8.76
N ARG A 63 1.87 -0.88 9.98
CA ARG A 63 0.60 -0.46 10.62
C ARG A 63 -0.02 0.74 9.91
N ASP A 64 0.79 1.68 9.42
CA ASP A 64 0.31 2.80 8.60
C ASP A 64 -0.33 2.29 7.30
N GLN A 65 0.31 1.32 6.63
CA GLN A 65 -0.24 0.68 5.43
C GLN A 65 -1.56 -0.05 5.74
N ASN A 66 -1.62 -0.77 6.85
CA ASN A 66 -2.85 -1.45 7.30
C ASN A 66 -3.98 -0.45 7.57
N LEU A 67 -3.69 0.67 8.22
CA LEU A 67 -4.66 1.75 8.45
C LEU A 67 -5.18 2.34 7.14
N ALA A 68 -4.30 2.52 6.15
CA ALA A 68 -4.71 2.95 4.81
C ALA A 68 -5.67 1.94 4.15
N LEU A 69 -5.41 0.65 4.27
CA LEU A 69 -6.30 -0.39 3.76
C LEU A 69 -7.66 -0.37 4.48
N GLN A 70 -7.69 -0.18 5.79
CA GLN A 70 -8.94 -0.02 6.55
C GLN A 70 -9.71 1.23 6.10
N TRP A 71 -9.01 2.34 5.85
CA TRP A 71 -9.61 3.55 5.30
C TRP A 71 -10.27 3.30 3.95
N ILE A 72 -9.58 2.57 3.06
CA ILE A 72 -10.09 2.20 1.74
C ILE A 72 -11.37 1.39 1.88
N GLN A 73 -11.40 0.37 2.73
CA GLN A 73 -12.59 -0.43 2.99
C GLN A 73 -13.78 0.42 3.45
N LYS A 74 -13.52 1.42 4.27
CA LYS A 74 -14.56 2.27 4.83
C LYS A 74 -15.09 3.34 3.88
N TYR A 75 -14.22 3.86 2.99
CA TYR A 75 -14.52 5.10 2.29
C TYR A 75 -14.46 5.02 0.77
N VAL A 76 -13.86 3.99 0.16
CA VAL A 76 -13.64 3.94 -1.30
C VAL A 76 -14.95 4.01 -2.09
N SER A 77 -16.07 3.53 -1.55
CA SER A 77 -17.38 3.61 -2.19
C SER A 77 -17.84 5.04 -2.43
N ARG A 78 -17.40 6.00 -1.60
CA ARG A 78 -17.70 7.42 -1.79
C ARG A 78 -17.02 8.04 -3.01
N PHE A 79 -16.02 7.35 -3.53
CA PHE A 79 -15.28 7.73 -4.74
C PHE A 79 -15.67 6.87 -5.96
N GLY A 80 -16.74 6.09 -5.85
CA GLY A 80 -17.18 5.17 -6.90
C GLY A 80 -16.44 3.83 -6.92
N GLY A 81 -15.59 3.55 -5.93
CA GLY A 81 -14.86 2.29 -5.81
C GLY A 81 -15.68 1.19 -5.14
N ASP A 82 -15.20 -0.03 -5.35
CA ASP A 82 -15.78 -1.24 -4.78
C ASP A 82 -14.81 -1.83 -3.73
N PRO A 83 -15.18 -1.85 -2.44
CA PRO A 83 -14.34 -2.37 -1.38
C PRO A 83 -14.07 -3.89 -1.50
N ASP A 84 -14.94 -4.63 -2.17
CA ASP A 84 -14.75 -6.07 -2.39
C ASP A 84 -13.77 -6.39 -3.52
N ARG A 85 -13.41 -5.38 -4.33
CA ARG A 85 -12.52 -5.50 -5.48
C ARG A 85 -11.18 -4.77 -5.31
N VAL A 86 -10.62 -4.79 -4.12
CA VAL A 86 -9.34 -4.14 -3.81
C VAL A 86 -8.18 -5.06 -4.22
N THR A 87 -7.32 -4.56 -5.11
CA THR A 87 -6.05 -5.20 -5.49
C THR A 87 -4.89 -4.43 -4.88
N LEU A 88 -4.10 -5.10 -4.06
CA LEU A 88 -2.89 -4.55 -3.45
C LEU A 88 -1.68 -4.89 -4.32
N PHE A 89 -0.82 -3.91 -4.62
CA PHE A 89 0.37 -4.15 -5.41
C PHE A 89 1.50 -3.19 -5.01
N GLY A 90 2.74 -3.59 -5.27
CA GLY A 90 3.89 -2.78 -4.91
C GLY A 90 5.17 -3.26 -5.57
N LEU A 91 6.22 -2.44 -5.46
CA LEU A 91 7.56 -2.69 -6.00
C LEU A 91 8.57 -2.86 -4.87
N SER A 92 9.50 -3.82 -4.98
CA SER A 92 10.61 -4.00 -4.03
C SER A 92 10.09 -4.12 -2.57
N ALA A 93 10.47 -3.20 -1.67
CA ALA A 93 9.93 -3.16 -0.30
C ALA A 93 8.39 -3.05 -0.26
N GLY A 94 7.76 -2.41 -1.26
CA GLY A 94 6.32 -2.40 -1.42
C GLY A 94 5.76 -3.79 -1.77
N ALA A 95 6.45 -4.57 -2.60
CA ALA A 95 6.08 -5.95 -2.88
C ALA A 95 6.23 -6.84 -1.64
N GLN A 96 7.29 -6.64 -0.84
CA GLN A 96 7.44 -7.32 0.45
C GLN A 96 6.32 -6.94 1.42
N SER A 97 5.93 -5.66 1.45
CA SER A 97 4.79 -5.19 2.25
C SER A 97 3.49 -5.90 1.87
N THR A 98 3.21 -6.04 0.58
CA THR A 98 2.01 -6.78 0.14
C THR A 98 2.03 -8.23 0.63
N ASN A 99 3.19 -8.88 0.61
CA ASN A 99 3.34 -10.23 1.14
C ASN A 99 3.12 -10.30 2.67
N PHE A 100 3.65 -9.32 3.41
CA PHE A 100 3.38 -9.23 4.85
C PHE A 100 1.88 -9.05 5.15
N HIS A 101 1.17 -8.26 4.34
CA HIS A 101 -0.29 -8.11 4.49
C HIS A 101 -1.05 -9.41 4.20
N VAL A 102 -0.60 -10.22 3.23
CA VAL A 102 -1.19 -11.55 2.96
C VAL A 102 -1.06 -12.46 4.18
N MET A 103 0.07 -12.40 4.87
CA MET A 103 0.33 -13.25 6.04
C MET A 103 -0.27 -12.68 7.34
N SER A 104 -0.59 -11.39 7.39
CA SER A 104 -1.02 -10.71 8.61
C SER A 104 -2.51 -10.92 8.89
N PRO A 105 -2.88 -11.45 10.05
CA PRO A 105 -4.29 -11.52 10.48
C PRO A 105 -4.97 -10.14 10.56
N LEU A 106 -4.20 -9.08 10.82
CA LEU A 106 -4.71 -7.71 10.90
C LEU A 106 -5.19 -7.18 9.55
N SER A 107 -4.71 -7.76 8.45
CA SER A 107 -5.07 -7.36 7.09
C SER A 107 -6.11 -8.27 6.44
N LYS A 108 -6.65 -9.21 7.22
CA LYS A 108 -7.69 -10.13 6.74
C LYS A 108 -8.91 -9.36 6.22
N ASN A 109 -9.37 -9.72 5.03
CA ASN A 109 -10.53 -9.12 4.35
C ASN A 109 -10.35 -7.63 3.94
N LEU A 110 -9.14 -7.07 3.97
CA LEU A 110 -8.89 -5.69 3.53
C LEU A 110 -8.59 -5.58 2.03
N PHE A 111 -8.35 -6.69 1.36
CA PHE A 111 -8.13 -6.77 -0.10
C PHE A 111 -8.50 -8.16 -0.61
N SER A 112 -8.79 -8.24 -1.90
CA SER A 112 -9.21 -9.49 -2.57
C SER A 112 -8.13 -10.10 -3.45
N LYS A 113 -7.15 -9.28 -3.89
CA LYS A 113 -6.06 -9.72 -4.79
C LYS A 113 -4.77 -9.02 -4.44
N VAL A 114 -3.66 -9.67 -4.79
CA VAL A 114 -2.32 -9.10 -4.70
C VAL A 114 -1.55 -9.29 -6.00
N ASN A 115 -0.68 -8.36 -6.32
CA ASN A 115 0.27 -8.46 -7.41
C ASN A 115 1.66 -7.99 -6.93
N TYR A 116 2.70 -8.74 -7.26
CA TYR A 116 4.06 -8.47 -6.80
C TYR A 116 4.94 -8.06 -7.98
N PHE A 117 5.61 -6.92 -7.86
CA PHE A 117 6.72 -6.56 -8.73
C PHE A 117 8.01 -6.68 -7.91
N ILE A 118 8.59 -7.89 -7.93
CA ILE A 118 9.89 -8.17 -7.31
C ILE A 118 10.94 -8.00 -8.41
N GLN A 119 11.78 -6.97 -8.27
CA GLN A 119 13.06 -6.84 -8.98
C GLN A 119 14.18 -6.95 -7.98
#